data_4e66ab7a89cd609fa646307fb09f960e
#
_entry.id   4e66ab7a89cd609fa646307fb09f960e
#
_cell.length_a   1.000
_cell.length_b   1.000
_cell.length_c   1.000
_cell.angle_alpha   90.00
_cell.angle_beta   90.00
_cell.angle_gamma   90.00
#
_symmetry.space_group_name_H-M   'P 1'
#
loop_
_entity.id
_entity.type
_entity.pdbx_description
1 polymer ?
#
loop_
_entity_poly.entity_id
_entity_poly.type
_entity_poly.pdbx_seq_one_letter_code
_entity_poly.pdbx_strand_id
1 'polypeptide(L)'
;MEKAEKITGESGKKNKRLTGAQKEEIAETRKLYSAKLAEREIMLQSKIVKAKTRNPDEALSKIEELKKEFDEEKKVLLDEKDKKIEEIRLKKH
;
A
#
# COMPACT_ATOMS: atom_id res chain seq x y z
N MET A 1 22.81 16.88 18.73
CA MET A 1 22.24 17.21 18.33
C MET A 1 21.80 17.17 17.74
N GLU A 2 21.67 16.82 17.90
CA GLU A 2 21.05 16.99 17.41
C GLU A 2 20.69 16.74 16.62
N LYS A 3 21.05 16.27 16.65
CA LYS A 3 20.55 16.28 15.93
C LYS A 3 19.93 15.99 15.28
N ALA A 4 19.97 15.66 15.51
CA ALA A 4 19.06 15.71 14.88
C ALA A 4 18.44 15.86 14.43
N GLU A 5 18.69 15.69 14.66
CA GLU A 5 17.95 16.21 14.28
C GLU A 5 17.81 16.69 13.59
N LYS A 6 18.39 16.68 13.68
CA LYS A 6 18.11 17.47 13.07
C LYS A 6 17.86 17.58 12.16
N ILE A 7 17.94 17.40 12.35
CA ILE A 7 17.39 17.83 11.60
C ILE A 7 16.90 17.99 10.91
N THR A 8 17.04 17.92 10.97
CA THR A 8 16.32 18.41 10.40
C THR A 8 15.64 18.81 9.88
N GLY A 9 15.89 18.98 9.88
CA GLY A 9 15.06 19.60 9.44
C GLY A 9 14.57 19.94 9.03
N GLU A 10 14.60 20.05 9.11
CA GLU A 10 13.93 20.63 8.90
C GLU A 10 13.33 20.98 8.37
N SER A 11 13.35 20.90 8.31
CA SER A 11 12.53 21.43 7.94
C SER A 11 11.81 21.81 7.80
N GLY A 12 11.74 21.88 7.82
CA GLY A 12 10.80 22.39 7.77
C GLY A 12 10.32 22.76 7.93
N LYS A 13 10.33 23.06 8.13
CA LYS A 13 9.69 23.44 8.33
C LYS A 13 8.84 23.69 8.37
N LYS A 14 8.89 24.13 8.40
CA LYS A 14 7.74 24.09 8.49
C LYS A 14 7.12 22.99 8.62
N ASN A 15 7.60 22.53 9.04
CA ASN A 15 7.09 21.47 9.15
C ASN A 15 6.18 21.24 10.03
N LYS A 16 5.39 20.96 9.61
CA LYS A 16 4.24 20.73 10.40
C LYS A 16 4.32 19.39 11.04
N ARG A 17 4.23 19.38 12.30
CA ARG A 17 4.22 18.13 13.02
C ARG A 17 2.86 17.49 12.91
N LEU A 18 2.86 16.18 12.74
CA LEU A 18 1.64 15.43 12.80
C LEU A 18 1.19 15.27 14.25
N THR A 19 -0.11 15.39 14.47
CA THR A 19 -0.65 15.14 15.81
C THR A 19 -0.64 13.65 16.09
N GLY A 20 -0.83 13.28 17.35
CA GLY A 20 -0.97 11.87 17.72
C GLY A 20 -2.11 11.20 16.99
N ALA A 21 -3.23 11.92 16.85
CA ALA A 21 -4.39 11.40 16.13
C ALA A 21 -4.07 11.16 14.67
N GLN A 22 -3.34 12.09 14.04
CA GLN A 22 -2.96 11.91 12.64
C GLN A 22 -2.03 10.74 12.45
N LYS A 23 -1.07 10.56 13.35
CA LYS A 23 -0.16 9.43 13.28
C LYS A 23 -0.90 8.12 13.40
N GLU A 24 -1.89 8.06 14.28
CA GLU A 24 -2.72 6.88 14.45
C GLU A 24 -3.52 6.58 13.19
N GLU A 25 -4.13 7.62 12.62
CA GLU A 25 -4.91 7.44 11.40
C GLU A 25 -4.05 6.94 10.26
N ILE A 26 -2.84 7.47 10.13
CA ILE A 26 -1.92 7.03 9.09
C ILE A 26 -1.53 5.57 9.32
N ALA A 27 -1.23 5.21 10.56
CA ALA A 27 -0.86 3.84 10.88
C ALA A 27 -2.00 2.88 10.57
N GLU A 28 -3.22 3.26 10.90
CA GLU A 28 -4.39 2.44 10.61
C GLU A 28 -4.64 2.32 9.13
N THR A 29 -4.44 3.42 8.39
CA THR A 29 -4.59 3.41 6.95
C THR A 29 -3.60 2.44 6.31
N ARG A 30 -2.35 2.49 6.75
CA ARG A 30 -1.32 1.59 6.23
C ARG A 30 -1.66 0.13 6.53
N LYS A 31 -2.15 -0.11 7.74
CA LYS A 31 -2.53 -1.45 8.16
C LYS A 31 -3.67 -1.98 7.31
N LEU A 32 -4.68 -1.13 7.08
CA LEU A 32 -5.84 -1.50 6.28
C LEU A 32 -5.43 -1.88 4.85
N TYR A 33 -4.59 -1.05 4.21
CA TYR A 33 -4.19 -1.33 2.84
C TYR A 33 -3.22 -2.50 2.76
N SER A 34 -2.40 -2.68 3.78
CA SER A 34 -1.55 -3.86 3.86
C SER A 34 -2.39 -5.13 3.90
N ALA A 35 -3.47 -5.11 4.69
CA ALA A 35 -4.40 -6.24 4.76
C ALA A 35 -5.10 -6.47 3.43
N LYS A 36 -5.51 -5.41 2.76
CA LYS A 36 -6.15 -5.53 1.44
C LYS A 36 -5.21 -6.15 0.43
N LEU A 37 -3.95 -5.73 0.43
CA LEU A 37 -2.95 -6.30 -0.47
C LEU A 37 -2.70 -7.76 -0.19
N ALA A 38 -2.61 -8.12 1.10
CA ALA A 38 -2.41 -9.52 1.48
C ALA A 38 -3.56 -10.38 1.01
N GLU A 39 -4.77 -9.88 1.13
CA GLU A 39 -5.98 -10.56 0.66
C GLU A 39 -5.91 -10.82 -0.84
N ARG A 40 -5.54 -9.79 -1.61
CA ARG A 40 -5.42 -9.90 -3.05
C ARG A 40 -4.35 -10.92 -3.44
N GLU A 41 -3.27 -10.91 -2.68
CA GLU A 41 -2.18 -11.84 -2.92
C GLU A 41 -2.60 -13.29 -2.70
N ILE A 42 -3.37 -13.52 -1.64
CA ILE A 42 -3.90 -14.85 -1.37
C ILE A 42 -4.83 -15.30 -2.49
N MET A 43 -5.68 -14.40 -2.96
CA MET A 43 -6.57 -14.69 -4.07
C MET A 43 -5.80 -15.01 -5.35
N LEU A 44 -4.73 -14.26 -5.58
CA LEU A 44 -3.87 -14.50 -6.74
C LEU A 44 -3.26 -15.89 -6.68
N GLN A 45 -2.70 -16.27 -5.54
CA GLN A 45 -2.11 -17.59 -5.39
C GLN A 45 -3.12 -18.69 -5.61
N SER A 46 -4.32 -18.50 -5.09
CA SER A 46 -5.40 -19.47 -5.29
C SER A 46 -5.74 -19.63 -6.78
N LYS A 47 -5.83 -18.51 -7.48
CA LYS A 47 -6.13 -18.54 -8.92
C LYS A 47 -5.00 -19.18 -9.72
N ILE A 48 -3.76 -18.94 -9.32
CA ILE A 48 -2.61 -19.56 -9.99
C ILE A 48 -2.65 -21.08 -9.83
N VAL A 49 -2.92 -21.55 -8.61
CA VAL A 49 -3.02 -22.99 -8.37
C VAL A 49 -4.10 -23.60 -9.21
N LYS A 50 -5.26 -22.94 -9.28
CA LYS A 50 -6.38 -23.44 -10.10
C LYS A 50 -6.03 -23.49 -11.57
N ALA A 51 -5.33 -22.47 -12.08
CA ALA A 51 -4.92 -22.44 -13.47
C ALA A 51 -4.00 -23.60 -13.79
N LYS A 52 -3.04 -23.86 -12.92
CA LYS A 52 -2.10 -24.95 -13.11
C LYS A 52 -2.80 -26.30 -13.10
N THR A 53 -3.81 -26.44 -12.27
CA THR A 53 -4.52 -27.68 -12.11
C THR A 53 -5.48 -27.96 -13.26
N ARG A 54 -6.20 -26.92 -13.68
CA ARG A 54 -7.27 -27.09 -14.68
C ARG A 54 -6.76 -27.11 -16.10
N ASN A 55 -5.83 -26.22 -16.42
CA ASN A 55 -5.33 -26.06 -17.77
C ASN A 55 -3.83 -25.95 -17.79
N PRO A 56 -3.11 -27.05 -17.53
CA PRO A 56 -1.64 -26.98 -17.46
C PRO A 56 -1.00 -26.39 -18.72
N ASP A 57 -1.59 -26.67 -19.89
CA ASP A 57 -1.01 -26.22 -21.15
C ASP A 57 -1.10 -24.72 -21.33
N GLU A 58 -2.12 -24.10 -20.74
CA GLU A 58 -2.33 -22.65 -20.86
C GLU A 58 -1.98 -21.93 -19.58
N ALA A 59 -1.45 -22.67 -18.60
CA ALA A 59 -1.21 -22.11 -17.28
C ALA A 59 -0.28 -20.89 -17.30
N LEU A 60 0.81 -20.96 -18.07
CA LEU A 60 1.75 -19.86 -18.13
C LEU A 60 1.12 -18.57 -18.58
N SER A 61 0.34 -18.67 -19.66
CA SER A 61 -0.35 -17.51 -20.21
C SER A 61 -1.33 -16.93 -19.21
N LYS A 62 -2.10 -17.81 -18.57
CA LYS A 62 -3.09 -17.40 -17.59
C LYS A 62 -2.45 -16.77 -16.36
N ILE A 63 -1.34 -17.34 -15.90
CA ILE A 63 -0.63 -16.82 -14.75
C ILE A 63 -0.08 -15.43 -15.05
N GLU A 64 0.44 -15.21 -16.24
CA GLU A 64 0.92 -13.89 -16.63
C GLU A 64 -0.19 -12.86 -16.59
N GLU A 65 -1.37 -13.21 -17.09
CA GLU A 65 -2.52 -12.33 -17.03
C GLU A 65 -2.90 -12.00 -15.59
N LEU A 66 -2.94 -13.02 -14.75
CA LEU A 66 -3.32 -12.87 -13.36
C LEU A 66 -2.34 -11.96 -12.63
N LYS A 67 -1.05 -12.14 -12.88
CA LYS A 67 -0.03 -11.31 -12.25
C LYS A 67 -0.13 -9.87 -12.72
N LYS A 68 -0.43 -9.67 -13.99
CA LYS A 68 -0.60 -8.33 -14.53
C LYS A 68 -1.78 -7.62 -13.88
N GLU A 69 -2.90 -8.33 -13.75
CA GLU A 69 -4.07 -7.78 -13.08
C GLU A 69 -3.77 -7.42 -11.63
N PHE A 70 -3.04 -8.30 -10.97
CA PHE A 70 -2.65 -8.05 -9.58
C PHE A 70 -1.79 -6.80 -9.47
N ASP A 71 -0.82 -6.64 -10.37
CA ASP A 71 0.04 -5.45 -10.36
C ASP A 71 -0.77 -4.18 -10.55
N GLU A 72 -1.77 -4.22 -11.40
CA GLU A 72 -2.63 -3.07 -11.64
C GLU A 72 -3.47 -2.75 -10.40
N GLU A 73 -4.04 -3.78 -9.79
CA GLU A 73 -4.80 -3.61 -8.55
C GLU A 73 -3.92 -3.07 -7.43
N LYS A 74 -2.70 -3.57 -7.35
CA LYS A 74 -1.75 -3.12 -6.34
C LYS A 74 -1.44 -1.65 -6.52
N LYS A 75 -1.24 -1.21 -7.75
CA LYS A 75 -0.97 0.20 -8.03
C LYS A 75 -2.13 1.08 -7.59
N VAL A 76 -3.35 0.66 -7.88
CA VAL A 76 -4.54 1.40 -7.49
C VAL A 76 -4.64 1.50 -5.98
N LEU A 77 -4.41 0.38 -5.29
CA LEU A 77 -4.50 0.38 -3.83
C LEU A 77 -3.43 1.25 -3.19
N LEU A 78 -2.20 1.19 -3.72
CA LEU A 78 -1.13 2.02 -3.20
C LEU A 78 -1.39 3.50 -3.44
N ASP A 79 -1.95 3.82 -4.61
CA ASP A 79 -2.29 5.19 -4.93
C ASP A 79 -3.39 5.71 -4.00
N GLU A 80 -4.42 4.90 -3.76
CA GLU A 80 -5.47 5.24 -2.82
C GLU A 80 -4.92 5.45 -1.41
N LYS A 81 -4.03 4.56 -1.01
CA LYS A 81 -3.40 4.67 0.31
C LYS A 81 -2.66 6.00 0.43
N ASP A 82 -1.86 6.32 -0.58
CA ASP A 82 -1.07 7.55 -0.54
C ASP A 82 -1.97 8.77 -0.49
N LYS A 83 -3.06 8.76 -1.24
CA LYS A 83 -4.01 9.86 -1.22
C LYS A 83 -4.66 10.03 0.14
N LYS A 84 -5.05 8.93 0.75
CA LYS A 84 -5.64 8.98 2.08
C LYS A 84 -4.67 9.51 3.12
N ILE A 85 -3.42 9.05 3.05
CA ILE A 85 -2.41 9.52 3.97
C ILE A 85 -2.18 11.02 3.79
N GLU A 86 -2.15 11.46 2.53
CA GLU A 86 -1.99 12.87 2.26
C GLU A 86 -3.14 13.70 2.81
N GLU A 87 -4.37 13.21 2.65
CA GLU A 87 -5.54 13.86 3.22
C GLU A 87 -5.43 13.99 4.73
N ILE A 88 -4.97 12.92 5.37
CA ILE A 88 -4.80 12.94 6.83
C ILE A 88 -3.78 13.99 7.24
N ARG A 89 -2.68 14.06 6.51
CA ARG A 89 -1.63 15.02 6.79
C ARG A 89 -2.10 16.46 6.65
N LEU A 90 -3.00 16.69 5.71
CA LEU A 90 -3.50 18.02 5.44
C LEU A 90 -4.64 18.45 6.35
N LYS A 91 -5.20 17.52 7.10
CA LYS A 91 -6.27 17.86 8.04
C LYS A 91 -5.73 18.75 9.15
N LYS A 92 -6.57 19.69 9.54
CA LYS A 92 -6.25 20.52 10.70
C LYS A 92 -6.95 19.96 11.92
N HIS A 93 -6.19 19.79 12.96
CA HIS A 93 -6.71 19.26 14.22
C HIS A 93 -6.54 20.25 15.36
#